data_b2f69de45190d24892d594122f7983e3
#
_entry.id   b2f69de45190d24892d594122f7983e3
#
_cell.length_a   1.000
_cell.length_b   1.000
_cell.length_c   1.000
_cell.angle_alpha   90.00
_cell.angle_beta   90.00
_cell.angle_gamma   90.00
#
_symmetry.space_group_name_H-M   'P 1'
#
loop_
_entity.id
_entity.type
_entity.pdbx_description
1 polymer ?
#
loop_
_entity_poly.entity_id
_entity_poly.type
_entity_poly.pdbx_seq_one_letter_code
_entity_poly.pdbx_strand_id
1 'polypeptide(L)'
;ILGYIAFAFRKVSHPFRYGICAIIAMLHDVLVVVGIFAILGKHFGVEIDALFVTALLTVIGFSVHDTIVVFDRIRENQLRRYGESFEQIVNISLLQTLVRSVNTSMTVIFTLLALYFFGGTTIKHFVLALLIGIVSGTYSSIFNASLLLVSWENKDFLRIFRRAEPEAA
;
A
#
# COMPACT_ATOMS: atom_id res chain seq x y z
N ILE A 1 1.10 -9.77 10.48
CA ILE A 1 1.70 -9.02 9.33
C ILE A 1 3.05 -8.47 9.73
N LEU A 2 3.18 -7.64 10.79
CA LEU A 2 4.45 -7.08 11.26
C LEU A 2 5.51 -8.17 11.51
N GLY A 3 5.16 -9.22 12.24
CA GLY A 3 6.06 -10.32 12.53
C GLY A 3 6.53 -11.04 11.26
N TYR A 4 5.63 -11.25 10.30
CA TYR A 4 5.98 -11.85 9.01
C TYR A 4 6.93 -10.97 8.20
N ILE A 5 6.65 -9.67 8.08
CA ILE A 5 7.52 -8.72 7.36
C ILE A 5 8.89 -8.63 8.04
N ALA A 6 8.94 -8.49 9.36
CA ALA A 6 10.19 -8.44 10.12
C ALA A 6 11.01 -9.73 9.94
N PHE A 7 10.36 -10.90 9.92
CA PHE A 7 11.00 -12.18 9.66
C PHE A 7 11.50 -12.32 8.22
N ALA A 8 10.67 -11.95 7.24
CA ALA A 8 11.00 -12.01 5.82
C ALA A 8 12.20 -11.10 5.46
N PHE A 9 12.26 -9.92 6.08
CA PHE A 9 13.30 -8.92 5.82
C PHE A 9 14.45 -8.91 6.83
N ARG A 10 14.57 -9.91 7.71
CA ARG A 10 15.64 -10.02 8.73
C ARG A 10 17.08 -9.96 8.19
N LYS A 11 17.30 -10.23 6.90
CA LYS A 11 18.61 -10.18 6.23
C LYS A 11 18.97 -8.82 5.63
N VAL A 12 18.11 -7.82 5.74
CA VAL A 12 18.36 -6.45 5.29
C VAL A 12 18.93 -5.62 6.44
N SER A 13 19.70 -4.59 6.12
CA SER A 13 20.39 -3.75 7.11
C SER A 13 19.45 -3.12 8.15
N HIS A 14 18.16 -2.88 7.78
CA HIS A 14 17.16 -2.24 8.66
C HIS A 14 15.76 -2.83 8.45
N PRO A 15 15.46 -4.06 8.90
CA PRO A 15 14.20 -4.76 8.64
C PRO A 15 12.97 -4.02 9.20
N PHE A 16 13.11 -3.30 10.31
CA PHE A 16 12.03 -2.54 10.93
C PHE A 16 11.50 -1.39 10.06
N ARG A 17 12.36 -0.77 9.24
CA ARG A 17 11.94 0.34 8.36
C ARG A 17 10.95 -0.14 7.30
N TYR A 18 11.21 -1.29 6.68
CA TYR A 18 10.31 -1.92 5.71
C TYR A 18 8.95 -2.24 6.34
N GLY A 19 8.96 -2.79 7.58
CA GLY A 19 7.74 -3.11 8.31
C GLY A 19 6.88 -1.88 8.62
N ILE A 20 7.51 -0.80 9.10
CA ILE A 20 6.80 0.43 9.43
C ILE A 20 6.22 1.10 8.17
N CYS A 21 7.00 1.19 7.08
CA CYS A 21 6.51 1.74 5.82
C CYS A 21 5.32 0.95 5.27
N ALA A 22 5.35 -0.39 5.35
CA ALA A 22 4.25 -1.24 4.94
C ALA A 22 2.98 -1.00 5.78
N ILE A 23 3.12 -0.79 7.10
CA ILE A 23 1.98 -0.49 7.98
C ILE A 23 1.39 0.88 7.69
N ILE A 24 2.22 1.88 7.48
CA ILE A 24 1.73 3.23 7.14
C ILE A 24 0.95 3.18 5.83
N ALA A 25 1.46 2.49 4.80
CA ALA A 25 0.77 2.29 3.54
C ALA A 25 -0.57 1.54 3.73
N MET A 26 -0.58 0.47 4.54
CA MET A 26 -1.79 -0.27 4.88
C MET A 26 -2.82 0.58 5.60
N LEU A 27 -2.41 1.37 6.60
CA LEU A 27 -3.31 2.29 7.32
C LEU A 27 -3.90 3.35 6.38
N HIS A 28 -3.10 3.88 5.46
CA HIS A 28 -3.58 4.78 4.42
C HIS A 28 -4.71 4.14 3.61
N ASP A 29 -4.55 2.89 3.16
CA ASP A 29 -5.55 2.20 2.33
C ASP A 29 -6.86 1.97 3.10
N VAL A 30 -6.76 1.56 4.36
CA VAL A 30 -7.93 1.42 5.24
C VAL A 30 -8.63 2.76 5.42
N LEU A 31 -7.89 3.84 5.67
CA LEU A 31 -8.45 5.18 5.84
C LEU A 31 -9.14 5.68 4.58
N VAL A 32 -8.61 5.40 3.39
CA VAL A 32 -9.25 5.74 2.11
C VAL A 32 -10.58 5.03 1.96
N VAL A 33 -10.64 3.71 2.19
CA VAL A 33 -11.89 2.94 2.08
C VAL A 33 -12.92 3.42 3.10
N VAL A 34 -12.53 3.54 4.37
CA VAL A 34 -13.43 4.01 5.44
C VAL A 34 -13.89 5.43 5.18
N GLY A 35 -13.00 6.33 4.74
CA GLY A 35 -13.31 7.71 4.41
C GLY A 35 -14.34 7.84 3.28
N ILE A 36 -14.15 7.07 2.19
CA ILE A 36 -15.11 7.04 1.07
C ILE A 36 -16.45 6.49 1.55
N PHE A 37 -16.48 5.42 2.33
CA PHE A 37 -17.71 4.84 2.86
C PHE A 37 -18.41 5.77 3.86
N ALA A 38 -17.67 6.54 4.66
CA ALA A 38 -18.25 7.57 5.52
C ALA A 38 -18.96 8.66 4.70
N ILE A 39 -18.39 9.08 3.57
CA ILE A 39 -19.02 10.04 2.65
C ILE A 39 -20.26 9.43 2.00
N LEU A 40 -20.18 8.18 1.52
CA LEU A 40 -21.31 7.46 0.93
C LEU A 40 -22.43 7.23 1.95
N GLY A 41 -22.09 6.89 3.18
CA GLY A 41 -23.07 6.75 4.27
C GLY A 41 -23.82 8.05 4.54
N LYS A 42 -23.11 9.17 4.58
CA LYS A 42 -23.71 10.49 4.81
C LYS A 42 -24.64 10.95 3.68
N HIS A 43 -24.27 10.72 2.43
CA HIS A 43 -25.00 11.24 1.26
C HIS A 43 -25.99 10.27 0.65
N PHE A 44 -25.72 8.97 0.73
CA PHE A 44 -26.49 7.91 0.08
C PHE A 44 -27.10 6.90 1.05
N GLY A 45 -26.88 7.07 2.36
CA GLY A 45 -27.42 6.15 3.36
C GLY A 45 -26.82 4.74 3.31
N VAL A 46 -25.59 4.61 2.81
CA VAL A 46 -24.90 3.31 2.76
C VAL A 46 -24.53 2.87 4.17
N GLU A 47 -25.05 1.73 4.59
CA GLU A 47 -24.78 1.16 5.91
C GLU A 47 -23.50 0.32 5.90
N ILE A 48 -22.78 0.36 7.01
CA ILE A 48 -21.59 -0.46 7.26
C ILE A 48 -22.06 -1.72 8.01
N ASP A 49 -21.87 -2.87 7.39
CA ASP A 49 -22.25 -4.19 7.89
C ASP A 49 -21.03 -5.11 8.13
N ALA A 50 -21.29 -6.34 8.54
CA ALA A 50 -20.22 -7.34 8.74
C ALA A 50 -19.47 -7.68 7.44
N LEU A 51 -20.11 -7.57 6.28
CA LEU A 51 -19.47 -7.80 4.98
C LEU A 51 -18.45 -6.69 4.69
N PHE A 52 -18.74 -5.45 5.07
CA PHE A 52 -17.78 -4.35 4.95
C PHE A 52 -16.48 -4.61 5.75
N VAL A 53 -16.60 -5.13 6.97
CA VAL A 53 -15.42 -5.51 7.78
C VAL A 53 -14.62 -6.62 7.08
N THR A 54 -15.31 -7.59 6.49
CA THR A 54 -14.67 -8.66 5.71
C THR A 54 -13.96 -8.10 4.46
N ALA A 55 -14.56 -7.10 3.79
CA ALA A 55 -13.93 -6.41 2.69
C ALA A 55 -12.65 -5.69 3.13
N LEU A 56 -12.67 -4.97 4.26
CA LEU A 56 -11.48 -4.30 4.81
C LEU A 56 -10.34 -5.29 5.10
N LEU A 57 -10.64 -6.44 5.72
CA LEU A 57 -9.63 -7.46 5.98
C LEU A 57 -9.02 -8.01 4.68
N THR A 58 -9.84 -8.19 3.65
CA THR A 58 -9.39 -8.63 2.33
C THR A 58 -8.51 -7.59 1.66
N VAL A 59 -8.89 -6.31 1.70
CA VAL A 59 -8.09 -5.18 1.18
C VAL A 59 -6.74 -5.09 1.88
N ILE A 60 -6.72 -5.22 3.21
CA ILE A 60 -5.47 -5.25 4.00
C ILE A 60 -4.55 -6.37 3.51
N GLY A 61 -5.10 -7.59 3.34
CA GLY A 61 -4.33 -8.73 2.86
C GLY A 61 -3.75 -8.51 1.47
N PHE A 62 -4.55 -7.96 0.56
CA PHE A 62 -4.14 -7.66 -0.81
C PHE A 62 -3.05 -6.58 -0.87
N SER A 63 -3.25 -5.45 -0.19
CA SER A 63 -2.30 -4.32 -0.14
C SER A 63 -0.96 -4.76 0.43
N VAL A 64 -0.96 -5.49 1.55
CA VAL A 64 0.27 -5.99 2.18
C VAL A 64 1.01 -6.96 1.26
N HIS A 65 0.28 -7.87 0.57
CA HIS A 65 0.89 -8.81 -0.36
C HIS A 65 1.64 -8.08 -1.49
N ASP A 66 1.02 -7.08 -2.08
CA ASP A 66 1.63 -6.31 -3.18
C ASP A 66 2.84 -5.49 -2.68
N THR A 67 2.74 -4.87 -1.51
CA THR A 67 3.86 -4.16 -0.86
C THR A 67 5.06 -5.09 -0.60
N ILE A 68 4.81 -6.32 -0.14
CA ILE A 68 5.88 -7.31 0.09
C ILE A 68 6.61 -7.65 -1.21
N VAL A 69 5.89 -7.82 -2.32
CA VAL A 69 6.48 -8.11 -3.64
C VAL A 69 7.39 -6.99 -4.09
N VAL A 70 6.98 -5.73 -3.93
CA VAL A 70 7.81 -4.56 -4.26
C VAL A 70 9.05 -4.50 -3.36
N PHE A 71 8.88 -4.66 -2.07
CA PHE A 71 9.98 -4.61 -1.10
C PHE A 71 10.98 -5.75 -1.27
N ASP A 72 10.53 -6.96 -1.59
CA ASP A 72 11.41 -8.09 -1.86
C ASP A 72 12.27 -7.83 -3.11
N ARG A 73 11.70 -7.20 -4.13
CA ARG A 73 12.43 -6.78 -5.32
C ARG A 73 13.46 -5.69 -5.04
N ILE A 74 13.12 -4.70 -4.21
CA ILE A 74 14.07 -3.67 -3.76
C ILE A 74 15.25 -4.33 -3.03
N ARG A 75 14.95 -5.25 -2.11
CA ARG A 75 15.96 -6.01 -1.39
C ARG A 75 16.87 -6.81 -2.32
N GLU A 76 16.30 -7.54 -3.27
CA GLU A 76 17.06 -8.33 -4.24
C GLU A 76 18.02 -7.46 -5.05
N ASN A 77 17.53 -6.33 -5.56
CA ASN A 77 18.33 -5.38 -6.33
C ASN A 77 19.40 -4.70 -5.46
N GLN A 78 19.11 -4.40 -4.21
CA GLN A 78 20.08 -3.84 -3.27
C GLN A 78 21.28 -4.76 -3.04
N LEU A 79 21.06 -6.08 -3.02
CA LEU A 79 22.12 -7.07 -2.87
C LEU A 79 22.94 -7.28 -4.15
N ARG A 80 22.34 -7.04 -5.32
CA ARG A 80 22.98 -7.27 -6.63
C ARG A 80 23.69 -6.05 -7.20
N ARG A 81 23.28 -4.84 -6.81
CA ARG A 81 23.72 -3.57 -7.41
C ARG A 81 24.53 -2.73 -6.42
N TYR A 82 25.76 -3.19 -6.16
CA TYR A 82 26.70 -2.42 -5.34
C TYR A 82 27.16 -1.17 -6.09
N GLY A 83 27.04 -0.01 -5.44
CA GLY A 83 27.51 1.28 -5.97
C GLY A 83 26.44 2.19 -6.59
N GLU A 84 25.20 1.71 -6.78
CA GLU A 84 24.09 2.56 -7.19
C GLU A 84 23.45 3.25 -5.96
N SER A 85 22.86 4.43 -6.17
CA SER A 85 22.13 5.10 -5.09
C SER A 85 20.85 4.32 -4.73
N PHE A 86 20.41 4.41 -3.47
CA PHE A 86 19.21 3.71 -3.02
C PHE A 86 17.96 4.10 -3.84
N GLU A 87 17.84 5.38 -4.22
CA GLU A 87 16.76 5.87 -5.08
C GLU A 87 16.74 5.19 -6.45
N GLN A 88 17.91 5.01 -7.07
CA GLN A 88 18.02 4.31 -8.36
C GLN A 88 17.61 2.86 -8.24
N ILE A 89 18.04 2.17 -7.16
CA ILE A 89 17.65 0.80 -6.86
C ILE A 89 16.12 0.67 -6.71
N VAL A 90 15.50 1.58 -5.96
CA VAL A 90 14.04 1.60 -5.76
C VAL A 90 13.34 1.82 -7.10
N ASN A 91 13.76 2.82 -7.88
CA ASN A 91 13.14 3.13 -9.17
C ASN A 91 13.19 1.94 -10.13
N ILE A 92 14.35 1.27 -10.25
CA ILE A 92 14.51 0.08 -11.10
C ILE A 92 13.60 -1.06 -10.59
N SER A 93 13.54 -1.25 -9.28
CA SER A 93 12.72 -2.30 -8.66
C SER A 93 11.24 -2.08 -8.91
N LEU A 94 10.79 -0.82 -8.83
CA LEU A 94 9.41 -0.43 -9.16
C LEU A 94 9.07 -0.74 -10.61
N LEU A 95 9.93 -0.33 -11.56
CA LEU A 95 9.70 -0.62 -12.99
C LEU A 95 9.62 -2.13 -13.27
N GLN A 96 10.39 -2.94 -12.56
CA GLN A 96 10.39 -4.40 -12.72
C GLN A 96 9.14 -5.07 -12.15
N THR A 97 8.52 -4.49 -11.12
CA THR A 97 7.33 -5.06 -10.46
C THR A 97 6.03 -4.46 -10.96
N LEU A 98 6.07 -3.25 -11.54
CA LEU A 98 4.89 -2.48 -11.96
C LEU A 98 3.93 -3.28 -12.84
N VAL A 99 4.46 -3.90 -13.90
CA VAL A 99 3.64 -4.65 -14.86
C VAL A 99 2.93 -5.82 -14.18
N ARG A 100 3.61 -6.51 -13.25
CA ARG A 100 3.03 -7.61 -12.49
C ARG A 100 1.93 -7.12 -11.55
N SER A 101 2.20 -6.07 -10.76
CA SER A 101 1.23 -5.51 -9.82
C SER A 101 -0.01 -4.99 -10.54
N VAL A 102 0.17 -4.25 -11.64
CA VAL A 102 -0.94 -3.74 -12.44
C VAL A 102 -1.75 -4.89 -13.05
N ASN A 103 -1.13 -5.89 -13.66
CA ASN A 103 -1.84 -7.02 -14.25
C ASN A 103 -2.65 -7.80 -13.21
N THR A 104 -2.07 -8.06 -12.03
CA THR A 104 -2.76 -8.75 -10.94
C THR A 104 -3.97 -7.94 -10.48
N SER A 105 -3.79 -6.65 -10.23
CA SER A 105 -4.88 -5.77 -9.80
C SER A 105 -5.98 -5.62 -10.85
N MET A 106 -5.61 -5.47 -12.12
CA MET A 106 -6.57 -5.37 -13.22
C MET A 106 -7.44 -6.63 -13.35
N THR A 107 -6.85 -7.82 -13.21
CA THR A 107 -7.60 -9.08 -13.22
C THR A 107 -8.66 -9.12 -12.13
N VAL A 108 -8.29 -8.72 -10.91
CA VAL A 108 -9.23 -8.68 -9.78
C VAL A 108 -10.28 -7.59 -9.97
N ILE A 109 -9.88 -6.39 -10.44
CA ILE A 109 -10.79 -5.28 -10.72
C ILE A 109 -11.84 -5.68 -11.75
N PHE A 110 -11.48 -6.34 -12.87
CA PHE A 110 -12.44 -6.81 -13.86
C PHE A 110 -13.42 -7.82 -13.28
N THR A 111 -12.96 -8.76 -12.46
CA THR A 111 -13.83 -9.71 -11.79
C THR A 111 -14.82 -9.02 -10.85
N LEU A 112 -14.32 -8.07 -10.05
CA LEU A 112 -15.15 -7.29 -9.12
C LEU A 112 -16.13 -6.37 -9.84
N LEU A 113 -15.75 -5.78 -10.97
CA LEU A 113 -16.66 -5.01 -11.80
C LEU A 113 -17.79 -5.88 -12.35
N ALA A 114 -17.47 -7.08 -12.84
CA ALA A 114 -18.50 -8.04 -13.27
C ALA A 114 -19.45 -8.38 -12.10
N LEU A 115 -18.93 -8.64 -10.90
CA LEU A 115 -19.74 -8.87 -9.71
C LEU A 115 -20.57 -7.64 -9.30
N TYR A 116 -20.04 -6.45 -9.47
CA TYR A 116 -20.75 -5.20 -9.13
C TYR A 116 -21.96 -4.95 -10.05
N PHE A 117 -21.82 -5.24 -11.33
CA PHE A 117 -22.89 -5.03 -12.32
C PHE A 117 -23.89 -6.19 -12.37
N PHE A 118 -23.42 -7.43 -12.27
CA PHE A 118 -24.24 -8.63 -12.45
C PHE A 118 -24.53 -9.37 -11.14
N GLY A 119 -23.90 -8.98 -10.03
CA GLY A 119 -24.14 -9.54 -8.70
C GLY A 119 -25.45 -9.01 -8.08
N GLY A 120 -25.93 -9.73 -7.08
CA GLY A 120 -27.11 -9.33 -6.34
C GLY A 120 -26.89 -8.06 -5.51
N THR A 121 -27.99 -7.39 -5.14
CA THR A 121 -27.97 -6.14 -4.35
C THR A 121 -27.31 -6.31 -2.99
N THR A 122 -27.41 -7.50 -2.39
CA THR A 122 -26.87 -7.83 -1.05
C THR A 122 -25.35 -7.69 -0.97
N ILE A 123 -24.61 -8.05 -2.04
CA ILE A 123 -23.14 -7.99 -2.03
C ILE A 123 -22.58 -6.71 -2.66
N LYS A 124 -23.43 -5.82 -3.13
CA LYS A 124 -23.03 -4.64 -3.91
C LYS A 124 -22.09 -3.70 -3.14
N HIS A 125 -22.40 -3.42 -1.87
CA HIS A 125 -21.58 -2.55 -1.02
C HIS A 125 -20.25 -3.24 -0.63
N PHE A 126 -20.28 -4.55 -0.41
CA PHE A 126 -19.09 -5.35 -0.18
C PHE A 126 -18.13 -5.29 -1.39
N VAL A 127 -18.64 -5.54 -2.60
CA VAL A 127 -17.85 -5.49 -3.83
C VAL A 127 -17.32 -4.09 -4.10
N LEU A 128 -18.12 -3.05 -3.81
CA LEU A 128 -17.69 -1.66 -3.93
C LEU A 128 -16.52 -1.33 -2.98
N ALA A 129 -16.58 -1.80 -1.74
CA ALA A 129 -15.49 -1.64 -0.77
C ALA A 129 -14.20 -2.31 -1.25
N LEU A 130 -14.30 -3.52 -1.81
CA LEU A 130 -13.17 -4.23 -2.41
C LEU A 130 -12.59 -3.47 -3.61
N LEU A 131 -13.43 -2.96 -4.52
CA LEU A 131 -12.99 -2.19 -5.69
C LEU A 131 -12.18 -0.96 -5.27
N ILE A 132 -12.72 -0.16 -4.36
CA ILE A 132 -12.06 1.05 -3.86
C ILE A 132 -10.73 0.67 -3.18
N GLY A 133 -10.77 -0.35 -2.33
CA GLY A 133 -9.60 -0.79 -1.57
C GLY A 133 -8.49 -1.35 -2.45
N ILE A 134 -8.79 -2.13 -3.48
CA ILE A 134 -7.79 -2.71 -4.38
C ILE A 134 -7.17 -1.63 -5.27
N VAL A 135 -7.96 -0.68 -5.78
CA VAL A 135 -7.42 0.45 -6.55
C VAL A 135 -6.51 1.30 -5.69
N SER A 136 -6.94 1.68 -4.48
CA SER A 136 -6.13 2.42 -3.52
C SER A 136 -4.86 1.66 -3.12
N GLY A 137 -4.99 0.37 -2.79
CA GLY A 137 -3.89 -0.49 -2.36
C GLY A 137 -2.83 -0.68 -3.44
N THR A 138 -3.24 -0.83 -4.70
CA THR A 138 -2.30 -0.93 -5.83
C THR A 138 -1.50 0.36 -6.01
N TYR A 139 -2.15 1.50 -5.91
CA TYR A 139 -1.46 2.79 -5.95
C TYR A 139 -0.52 2.96 -4.75
N SER A 140 -1.01 2.67 -3.55
CA SER A 140 -0.30 2.86 -2.30
C SER A 140 0.93 1.96 -2.17
N SER A 141 0.83 0.69 -2.57
CA SER A 141 1.95 -0.26 -2.51
C SER A 141 3.09 0.12 -3.46
N ILE A 142 2.77 0.65 -4.63
CA ILE A 142 3.77 1.06 -5.63
C ILE A 142 4.39 2.40 -5.25
N PHE A 143 3.57 3.41 -4.92
CA PHE A 143 4.06 4.77 -4.72
C PHE A 143 4.28 5.11 -3.25
N ASN A 144 3.26 4.99 -2.38
CA ASN A 144 3.38 5.44 -1.01
C ASN A 144 4.42 4.63 -0.21
N ALA A 145 4.38 3.29 -0.29
CA ALA A 145 5.28 2.44 0.46
C ALA A 145 6.74 2.64 0.03
N SER A 146 7.01 2.74 -1.26
CA SER A 146 8.36 2.91 -1.80
C SER A 146 8.93 4.31 -1.55
N LEU A 147 8.11 5.38 -1.71
CA LEU A 147 8.53 6.74 -1.42
C LEU A 147 8.80 6.96 0.07
N LEU A 148 7.97 6.41 0.95
CA LEU A 148 8.21 6.43 2.39
C LEU A 148 9.54 5.75 2.75
N LEU A 149 9.86 4.63 2.10
CA LEU A 149 11.10 3.92 2.32
C LEU A 149 12.32 4.76 1.87
N VAL A 150 12.24 5.40 0.70
CA VAL A 150 13.30 6.30 0.20
C VAL A 150 13.48 7.51 1.12
N SER A 151 12.40 8.18 1.50
CA SER A 151 12.44 9.33 2.41
C SER A 151 13.06 8.97 3.77
N TRP A 152 12.78 7.76 4.25
CA TRP A 152 13.36 7.29 5.50
C TRP A 152 14.86 7.01 5.38
N GLU A 153 15.31 6.39 4.29
CA GLU A 153 16.73 6.08 4.07
C GLU A 153 17.56 7.35 3.90
N ASN A 154 17.05 8.34 3.18
CA ASN A 154 17.71 9.63 2.95
C ASN A 154 17.67 10.56 4.17
N LYS A 155 17.02 10.17 5.28
CA LYS A 155 16.82 11.01 6.47
C LYS A 155 16.11 12.35 6.19
N ASP A 156 15.36 12.45 5.09
CA ASP A 156 14.63 13.67 4.72
C ASP A 156 13.57 14.03 5.77
N PHE A 157 13.06 13.03 6.47
CA PHE A 157 12.14 13.22 7.61
C PHE A 157 12.75 14.09 8.71
N LEU A 158 14.03 13.93 9.00
CA LEU A 158 14.74 14.75 9.98
C LEU A 158 15.04 16.16 9.47
N ARG A 159 15.16 16.34 8.16
CA ARG A 159 15.35 17.68 7.54
C ARG A 159 14.07 18.51 7.58
N ILE A 160 12.90 17.90 7.44
CA ILE A 160 11.61 18.61 7.53
C ILE A 160 11.40 19.16 8.94
N PHE A 161 11.68 18.37 9.98
CA PHE A 161 11.59 18.83 11.36
C PHE A 161 12.66 19.86 11.73
N ARG A 162 13.85 19.78 11.16
CA ARG A 162 14.95 20.73 11.41
C ARG A 162 14.77 22.08 10.70
N ARG A 163 13.96 22.14 9.64
CA ARG A 163 13.57 23.38 8.95
C ARG A 163 12.47 24.16 9.68
N ALA A 164 11.82 23.55 10.67
CA ALA A 164 10.79 24.19 11.49
C ALA A 164 11.36 24.94 12.71
N GLU A 165 12.68 24.86 12.98
CA GLU A 165 13.33 25.75 13.95
C GLU A 165 13.69 27.05 13.22
N PRO A 166 13.06 28.20 13.55
CA PRO A 166 13.47 29.48 13.00
C PRO A 166 14.89 29.77 13.47
N GLU A 167 15.74 30.15 12.52
CA GLU A 167 17.03 30.75 12.75
C GLU A 167 16.83 31.94 13.70
N ALA A 168 17.01 31.68 15.00
CA ALA A 168 17.05 32.76 15.99
C ALA A 168 18.38 33.50 15.81
N ALA A 169 18.26 34.70 15.24
CA ALA A 169 19.33 35.72 15.13
C ALA A 169 19.78 36.19 16.50
#